data_e357a98e993eafe8f63c50de29e72536
#
_entry.id   e357a98e993eafe8f63c50de29e72536
#
_cell.length_a   1.000
_cell.length_b   1.000
_cell.length_c   1.000
_cell.angle_alpha   90.00
_cell.angle_beta   90.00
_cell.angle_gamma   90.00
#
_symmetry.space_group_name_H-M   'P 1'
#
loop_
_entity.id
_entity.type
_entity.pdbx_description
1 polymer ?
#
loop_
_entity_poly.entity_id
_entity_poly.type
_entity_poly.pdbx_seq_one_letter_code
_entity_poly.pdbx_strand_id
1 'polypeptide(L)'
;MTDEAYRTEHFGLNERTAQSARDVMDILVGNALAISALDLDTGELRLIKRGIELPRIEADKPMLFSTFNNLLIAQRLIHPEDGDGYLHGTALSALRTVFFGGERQVYLRYRQKVDGEYRWVALAIVAGKRCEPGCAQVAMVLSGANGSGHANRPSEPRGVDYDCDPLTGLLNRRRFERDLEWWGRNRPETLTCVYIDVVGLHEINNHLGHKAGDGMLCAVAGAMQRMFPLADAYRIGGDEFVVLWADH
;
A
#
# COMPACT_ATOMS: atom_id res chain seq x y z
N MET A 1 51.35 -5.73 3.63
CA MET A 1 49.96 -5.53 4.12
C MET A 1 49.50 -6.91 4.49
N THR A 2 49.34 -7.15 5.79
CA THR A 2 49.17 -8.51 6.33
C THR A 2 47.71 -8.93 6.22
N ASP A 3 47.48 -10.22 6.01
CA ASP A 3 46.19 -10.89 5.85
C ASP A 3 45.20 -10.57 7.01
N GLU A 4 45.74 -10.17 8.16
CA GLU A 4 45.00 -9.76 9.36
C GLU A 4 44.34 -8.37 9.23
N ALA A 5 44.99 -7.42 8.52
CA ALA A 5 44.43 -6.10 8.23
C ALA A 5 43.25 -6.17 7.23
N TYR A 6 43.33 -7.06 6.25
CA TYR A 6 42.28 -7.27 5.25
C TYR A 6 41.03 -7.91 5.86
N ARG A 7 41.21 -8.84 6.82
CA ARG A 7 40.08 -9.45 7.56
C ARG A 7 39.37 -8.46 8.48
N THR A 8 40.13 -7.59 9.15
CA THR A 8 39.54 -6.62 10.11
C THR A 8 38.74 -5.53 9.41
N GLU A 9 39.18 -5.03 8.24
CA GLU A 9 38.43 -4.06 7.46
C GLU A 9 37.15 -4.64 6.83
N HIS A 10 37.22 -5.87 6.32
CA HIS A 10 36.03 -6.52 5.72
C HIS A 10 35.02 -6.96 6.78
N PHE A 11 35.47 -7.37 7.96
CA PHE A 11 34.57 -7.72 9.06
C PHE A 11 33.84 -6.47 9.60
N GLY A 12 34.53 -5.35 9.74
CA GLY A 12 33.93 -4.09 10.20
C GLY A 12 32.96 -3.47 9.19
N LEU A 13 33.21 -3.63 7.88
CA LEU A 13 32.29 -3.23 6.82
C LEU A 13 31.01 -4.09 6.82
N ASN A 14 31.13 -5.38 7.03
CA ASN A 14 29.99 -6.30 7.10
C ASN A 14 29.10 -6.02 8.35
N GLU A 15 29.71 -5.73 9.50
CA GLU A 15 28.95 -5.39 10.72
C GLU A 15 28.22 -4.05 10.59
N ARG A 16 28.86 -3.02 10.04
CA ARG A 16 28.22 -1.71 9.79
C ARG A 16 27.09 -1.81 8.78
N THR A 17 27.26 -2.59 7.71
CA THR A 17 26.22 -2.82 6.70
C THR A 17 25.06 -3.62 7.31
N ALA A 18 25.34 -4.64 8.12
CA ALA A 18 24.34 -5.41 8.84
C ALA A 18 23.58 -4.57 9.87
N GLN A 19 24.28 -3.68 10.59
CA GLN A 19 23.64 -2.76 11.53
C GLN A 19 22.76 -1.74 10.81
N SER A 20 23.23 -1.12 9.74
CA SER A 20 22.44 -0.20 8.93
C SER A 20 21.18 -0.87 8.33
N ALA A 21 21.29 -2.13 7.93
CA ALA A 21 20.13 -2.90 7.44
C ALA A 21 19.13 -3.18 8.58
N ARG A 22 19.60 -3.48 9.81
CA ARG A 22 18.74 -3.63 10.98
C ARG A 22 18.04 -2.33 11.33
N ASP A 23 18.77 -1.22 11.38
CA ASP A 23 18.22 0.11 11.68
C ASP A 23 17.12 0.50 10.67
N VAL A 24 17.33 0.24 9.38
CA VAL A 24 16.32 0.44 8.33
C VAL A 24 15.11 -0.48 8.54
N MET A 25 15.35 -1.75 8.88
CA MET A 25 14.25 -2.68 9.17
C MET A 25 13.46 -2.25 10.40
N ASP A 26 14.13 -1.77 11.46
CA ASP A 26 13.47 -1.27 12.68
C ASP A 26 12.59 -0.04 12.37
N ILE A 27 13.04 0.86 11.49
CA ILE A 27 12.25 2.00 11.04
C ILE A 27 11.04 1.54 10.22
N LEU A 28 11.21 0.62 9.27
CA LEU A 28 10.13 0.08 8.45
C LEU A 28 9.11 -0.67 9.30
N VAL A 29 9.59 -1.53 10.18
CA VAL A 29 8.74 -2.28 11.12
C VAL A 29 8.05 -1.32 12.10
N GLY A 30 8.75 -0.29 12.58
CA GLY A 30 8.20 0.71 13.51
C GLY A 30 6.96 1.41 12.96
N ASN A 31 6.96 1.74 11.69
CA ASN A 31 5.89 2.48 11.01
C ASN A 31 4.74 1.62 10.46
N ALA A 32 4.93 0.31 10.35
CA ALA A 32 3.88 -0.58 9.88
C ALA A 32 2.78 -0.76 10.92
N LEU A 33 1.51 -0.73 10.49
CA LEU A 33 0.34 -1.06 11.29
C LEU A 33 0.25 -2.56 11.57
N ALA A 34 0.61 -3.39 10.60
CA ALA A 34 0.73 -4.84 10.74
C ALA A 34 1.78 -5.38 9.76
N ILE A 35 2.41 -6.49 10.13
CA ILE A 35 3.33 -7.23 9.24
C ILE A 35 2.99 -8.70 9.34
N SER A 36 2.93 -9.37 8.21
CA SER A 36 2.78 -10.82 8.14
C SER A 36 3.62 -11.44 7.02
N ALA A 37 3.94 -12.71 7.16
CA ALA A 37 4.51 -13.52 6.11
C ALA A 37 3.42 -14.44 5.56
N LEU A 38 3.34 -14.57 4.25
CA LEU A 38 2.43 -15.45 3.55
C LEU A 38 3.25 -16.40 2.67
N ASP A 39 2.99 -17.67 2.83
CA ASP A 39 3.48 -18.72 1.94
C ASP A 39 2.45 -18.90 0.82
N LEU A 40 2.84 -18.58 -0.42
CA LEU A 40 1.95 -18.69 -1.56
C LEU A 40 1.71 -20.15 -1.99
N ASP A 41 2.59 -21.08 -1.67
CA ASP A 41 2.41 -22.50 -2.03
C ASP A 41 1.38 -23.18 -1.12
N THR A 42 1.46 -22.93 0.18
CA THR A 42 0.57 -23.54 1.18
C THR A 42 -0.66 -22.67 1.49
N GLY A 43 -0.55 -21.37 1.29
CA GLY A 43 -1.54 -20.39 1.71
C GLY A 43 -1.49 -20.09 3.21
N GLU A 44 -0.44 -20.51 3.91
CA GLU A 44 -0.26 -20.24 5.33
C GLU A 44 0.19 -18.80 5.57
N LEU A 45 -0.55 -18.10 6.43
CA LEU A 45 -0.26 -16.76 6.92
C LEU A 45 0.31 -16.85 8.34
N ARG A 46 1.42 -16.16 8.58
CA ARG A 46 1.99 -15.96 9.90
C ARG A 46 2.07 -14.47 10.23
N LEU A 47 1.44 -14.05 11.30
CA LEU A 47 1.46 -12.68 11.76
C LEU A 47 2.76 -12.40 12.53
N ILE A 48 3.51 -11.36 12.13
CA ILE A 48 4.79 -10.96 12.72
C ILE A 48 4.60 -9.75 13.63
N LYS A 49 3.83 -8.76 13.18
CA LYS A 49 3.52 -7.55 13.97
C LYS A 49 2.02 -7.28 13.92
N ARG A 50 1.47 -6.92 15.09
CA ARG A 50 0.06 -6.50 15.25
C ARG A 50 0.03 -5.12 15.90
N GLY A 51 -0.33 -4.10 15.16
CA GLY A 51 -0.45 -2.71 15.63
C GLY A 51 -1.85 -2.12 15.44
N ILE A 52 -2.81 -2.91 14.92
CA ILE A 52 -4.21 -2.52 14.72
C ILE A 52 -5.17 -3.64 15.09
N GLU A 53 -6.48 -3.35 15.00
CA GLU A 53 -7.53 -4.36 15.13
C GLU A 53 -7.42 -5.39 13.99
N LEU A 54 -7.06 -6.61 14.35
CA LEU A 54 -7.03 -7.77 13.47
C LEU A 54 -7.86 -8.89 14.09
N PRO A 55 -8.34 -9.85 13.29
CA PRO A 55 -9.03 -11.03 13.82
C PRO A 55 -8.23 -11.67 14.95
N ARG A 56 -8.92 -12.13 15.98
CA ARG A 56 -8.28 -12.85 17.09
C ARG A 56 -7.72 -14.16 16.54
N ILE A 57 -6.41 -14.23 16.44
CA ILE A 57 -5.64 -15.40 16.07
C ILE A 57 -4.83 -15.81 17.28
N GLU A 58 -4.70 -17.12 17.55
CA GLU A 58 -3.76 -17.59 18.55
C GLU A 58 -2.35 -17.18 18.14
N ALA A 59 -1.63 -16.54 19.05
CA ALA A 59 -0.25 -16.16 18.80
C ALA A 59 0.56 -17.41 18.43
N ASP A 60 1.44 -17.26 17.43
CA ASP A 60 2.39 -18.26 16.96
C ASP A 60 1.82 -19.46 16.16
N LYS A 61 0.51 -19.52 15.90
CA LYS A 61 -0.03 -20.54 15.00
C LYS A 61 -0.25 -19.98 13.58
N PRO A 62 0.23 -20.67 12.54
CA PRO A 62 -0.09 -20.32 11.17
C PRO A 62 -1.59 -20.50 10.92
N MET A 63 -2.16 -19.63 10.10
CA MET A 63 -3.56 -19.67 9.70
C MET A 63 -3.63 -19.64 8.16
N LEU A 64 -4.66 -20.24 7.59
CA LEU A 64 -4.90 -20.10 6.16
C LEU A 64 -5.28 -18.63 5.84
N PHE A 65 -4.62 -18.07 4.85
CA PHE A 65 -4.83 -16.68 4.41
C PHE A 65 -6.28 -16.42 3.99
N SER A 66 -6.91 -17.39 3.33
CA SER A 66 -8.34 -17.31 3.00
C SER A 66 -9.24 -17.20 4.24
N THR A 67 -8.94 -17.95 5.28
CA THR A 67 -9.67 -17.88 6.56
C THR A 67 -9.47 -16.51 7.22
N PHE A 68 -8.24 -16.00 7.22
CA PHE A 68 -7.92 -14.67 7.74
C PHE A 68 -8.70 -13.57 7.01
N ASN A 69 -8.72 -13.59 5.66
CA ASN A 69 -9.45 -12.64 4.85
C ASN A 69 -10.97 -12.69 5.11
N ASN A 70 -11.54 -13.90 5.21
CA ASN A 70 -12.94 -14.07 5.53
C ASN A 70 -13.29 -13.52 6.93
N LEU A 71 -12.41 -13.68 7.91
CA LEU A 71 -12.61 -13.10 9.25
C LEU A 71 -12.53 -11.57 9.23
N LEU A 72 -11.62 -10.97 8.45
CA LEU A 72 -11.56 -9.52 8.28
C LEU A 72 -12.90 -8.95 7.76
N ILE A 73 -13.50 -9.63 6.78
CA ILE A 73 -14.79 -9.23 6.21
C ILE A 73 -15.93 -9.49 7.21
N ALA A 74 -16.01 -10.68 7.79
CA ALA A 74 -17.09 -11.09 8.70
C ALA A 74 -17.15 -10.21 9.97
N GLN A 75 -15.99 -9.79 10.47
CA GLN A 75 -15.88 -8.91 11.64
C GLN A 75 -15.98 -7.40 11.27
N ARG A 76 -16.25 -7.09 10.00
CA ARG A 76 -16.31 -5.72 9.48
C ARG A 76 -15.06 -4.91 9.83
N LEU A 77 -13.89 -5.53 9.75
CA LEU A 77 -12.62 -4.84 9.91
C LEU A 77 -12.21 -4.14 8.61
N ILE A 78 -12.68 -4.61 7.47
CA ILE A 78 -12.61 -3.94 6.17
C ILE A 78 -13.95 -3.27 5.88
N HIS A 79 -13.92 -2.07 5.31
CA HIS A 79 -15.13 -1.35 4.96
C HIS A 79 -15.97 -2.18 3.96
N PRO A 80 -17.32 -2.28 4.16
CA PRO A 80 -18.16 -3.14 3.33
C PRO A 80 -18.03 -2.91 1.83
N GLU A 81 -17.90 -1.65 1.39
CA GLU A 81 -17.75 -1.33 -0.02
C GLU A 81 -16.41 -1.77 -0.62
N ASP A 82 -15.38 -1.97 0.19
CA ASP A 82 -14.04 -2.35 -0.26
C ASP A 82 -13.81 -3.88 -0.20
N GLY A 83 -14.75 -4.61 0.42
CA GLY A 83 -14.63 -6.04 0.70
C GLY A 83 -14.36 -6.89 -0.54
N ASP A 84 -15.17 -6.71 -1.60
CA ASP A 84 -15.04 -7.47 -2.84
C ASP A 84 -13.71 -7.18 -3.55
N GLY A 85 -13.31 -5.90 -3.63
CA GLY A 85 -12.04 -5.48 -4.20
C GLY A 85 -10.85 -6.04 -3.43
N TYR A 86 -10.92 -6.03 -2.10
CA TYR A 86 -9.92 -6.61 -1.24
C TYR A 86 -9.79 -8.12 -1.43
N LEU A 87 -10.91 -8.87 -1.41
CA LEU A 87 -10.89 -10.32 -1.60
C LEU A 87 -10.37 -10.71 -2.99
N HIS A 88 -10.73 -9.95 -4.03
CA HIS A 88 -10.22 -10.18 -5.38
C HIS A 88 -8.71 -9.93 -5.47
N GLY A 89 -8.24 -8.80 -4.96
CA GLY A 89 -6.81 -8.43 -4.98
C GLY A 89 -5.92 -9.28 -4.08
N THR A 90 -6.49 -9.91 -3.04
CA THR A 90 -5.78 -10.81 -2.12
C THR A 90 -6.07 -12.29 -2.36
N ALA A 91 -6.80 -12.64 -3.42
CA ALA A 91 -7.02 -14.04 -3.78
C ALA A 91 -5.68 -14.75 -4.01
N LEU A 92 -5.47 -15.90 -3.37
CA LEU A 92 -4.21 -16.64 -3.45
C LEU A 92 -3.84 -17.02 -4.88
N SER A 93 -4.84 -17.35 -5.71
CA SER A 93 -4.68 -17.63 -7.14
C SER A 93 -4.19 -16.40 -7.92
N ALA A 94 -4.75 -15.22 -7.63
CA ALA A 94 -4.32 -13.96 -8.27
C ALA A 94 -2.89 -13.61 -7.87
N LEU A 95 -2.55 -13.71 -6.58
CA LEU A 95 -1.19 -13.46 -6.09
C LEU A 95 -0.17 -14.43 -6.70
N ARG A 96 -0.50 -15.72 -6.81
CA ARG A 96 0.35 -16.71 -7.49
C ARG A 96 0.58 -16.33 -8.94
N THR A 97 -0.46 -15.97 -9.68
CA THR A 97 -0.35 -15.57 -11.09
C THR A 97 0.59 -14.39 -11.25
N VAL A 98 0.45 -13.37 -10.41
CA VAL A 98 1.27 -12.15 -10.47
C VAL A 98 2.73 -12.44 -10.10
N PHE A 99 2.97 -13.06 -8.95
CA PHE A 99 4.34 -13.28 -8.45
C PHE A 99 5.10 -14.36 -9.22
N PHE A 100 4.43 -15.43 -9.68
CA PHE A 100 5.07 -16.43 -10.54
C PHE A 100 5.24 -15.93 -11.98
N GLY A 101 4.51 -14.87 -12.36
CA GLY A 101 4.72 -14.12 -13.59
C GLY A 101 5.92 -13.18 -13.57
N GLY A 102 6.60 -13.05 -12.42
CA GLY A 102 7.84 -12.26 -12.29
C GLY A 102 7.69 -10.94 -11.56
N GLU A 103 6.48 -10.52 -11.23
CA GLU A 103 6.26 -9.33 -10.41
C GLU A 103 6.88 -9.49 -9.02
N ARG A 104 7.41 -8.40 -8.49
CA ARG A 104 8.11 -8.41 -7.20
C ARG A 104 7.30 -7.80 -6.07
N GLN A 105 6.26 -7.04 -6.39
CA GLN A 105 5.45 -6.34 -5.41
C GLN A 105 4.04 -6.07 -5.94
N VAL A 106 3.08 -6.08 -5.03
CA VAL A 106 1.67 -5.74 -5.27
C VAL A 106 1.23 -4.78 -4.19
N TYR A 107 0.45 -3.77 -4.55
CA TYR A 107 -0.11 -2.80 -3.62
C TYR A 107 -1.63 -2.79 -3.71
N LEU A 108 -2.28 -2.78 -2.53
CA LEU A 108 -3.72 -2.58 -2.42
C LEU A 108 -4.00 -1.43 -1.46
N ARG A 109 -5.00 -0.61 -1.78
CA ARG A 109 -5.52 0.43 -0.88
C ARG A 109 -6.98 0.13 -0.60
N TYR A 110 -7.34 0.19 0.67
CA TYR A 110 -8.71 -0.05 1.13
C TYR A 110 -8.91 0.59 2.49
N ARG A 111 -10.16 0.70 2.93
CA ARG A 111 -10.48 1.22 4.26
C ARG A 111 -10.53 0.07 5.27
N GLN A 112 -9.72 0.18 6.31
CA GLN A 112 -9.69 -0.77 7.42
C GLN A 112 -9.98 -0.06 8.74
N LYS A 113 -10.56 -0.80 9.68
CA LYS A 113 -10.84 -0.30 11.03
C LYS A 113 -9.55 -0.14 11.81
N VAL A 114 -9.30 1.10 12.24
CA VAL A 114 -8.13 1.50 13.05
C VAL A 114 -8.67 2.37 14.17
N ASP A 115 -8.45 1.96 15.42
CA ASP A 115 -8.98 2.65 16.62
C ASP A 115 -10.51 2.86 16.56
N GLY A 116 -11.23 1.86 16.06
CA GLY A 116 -12.70 1.89 15.99
C GLY A 116 -13.28 2.59 14.76
N GLU A 117 -12.48 3.29 13.95
CA GLU A 117 -12.90 4.04 12.76
C GLU A 117 -12.32 3.46 11.47
N TYR A 118 -13.05 3.58 10.36
CA TYR A 118 -12.51 3.21 9.04
C TYR A 118 -11.55 4.26 8.54
N ARG A 119 -10.30 3.86 8.33
CA ARG A 119 -9.23 4.69 7.77
C ARG A 119 -8.63 4.02 6.55
N TRP A 120 -8.18 4.83 5.61
CA TRP A 120 -7.44 4.34 4.46
C TRP A 120 -6.10 3.74 4.89
N VAL A 121 -5.84 2.55 4.39
CA VAL A 121 -4.59 1.81 4.59
C VAL A 121 -4.02 1.36 3.26
N ALA A 122 -2.73 1.13 3.23
CA ALA A 122 -2.02 0.54 2.11
C ALA A 122 -1.41 -0.79 2.54
N LEU A 123 -1.71 -1.84 1.79
CA LEU A 123 -1.11 -3.16 1.93
C LEU A 123 -0.10 -3.36 0.81
N ALA A 124 1.18 -3.42 1.16
CA ALA A 124 2.24 -3.84 0.27
C ALA A 124 2.49 -5.34 0.44
N ILE A 125 2.47 -6.09 -0.65
CA ILE A 125 2.83 -7.51 -0.69
C ILE A 125 4.10 -7.61 -1.52
N VAL A 126 5.19 -8.06 -0.91
CA VAL A 126 6.53 -8.03 -1.50
C VAL A 126 7.13 -9.43 -1.51
N ALA A 127 7.57 -9.86 -2.69
CA ALA A 127 8.21 -11.17 -2.86
C ALA A 127 9.63 -11.21 -2.29
N GLY A 128 9.98 -12.32 -1.67
CA GLY A 128 11.36 -12.65 -1.30
C GLY A 128 12.28 -12.76 -2.54
N LYS A 129 13.59 -12.88 -2.34
CA LYS A 129 14.57 -12.98 -3.44
C LYS A 129 14.26 -14.12 -4.42
N ARG A 130 13.71 -15.22 -3.94
CA ARG A 130 13.18 -16.32 -4.73
C ARG A 130 11.69 -16.43 -4.46
N CYS A 131 10.87 -16.24 -5.48
CA CYS A 131 9.43 -16.41 -5.40
C CYS A 131 9.00 -17.19 -6.64
N GLU A 132 9.07 -18.50 -6.52
CA GLU A 132 8.77 -19.49 -7.56
C GLU A 132 8.02 -20.66 -6.92
N PRO A 133 7.29 -21.47 -7.67
CA PRO A 133 6.60 -22.63 -7.12
C PRO A 133 7.55 -23.54 -6.31
N GLY A 134 7.15 -23.85 -5.07
CA GLY A 134 7.97 -24.61 -4.11
C GLY A 134 8.87 -23.76 -3.21
N CYS A 135 8.94 -22.43 -3.42
CA CYS A 135 9.67 -21.51 -2.54
C CYS A 135 9.06 -20.07 -2.62
N ALA A 136 7.77 -19.97 -2.39
CA ALA A 136 7.00 -18.76 -2.70
C ALA A 136 6.58 -17.98 -1.44
N GLN A 137 7.54 -17.36 -0.76
CA GLN A 137 7.26 -16.53 0.41
C GLN A 137 7.17 -15.05 0.05
N VAL A 138 6.12 -14.38 0.53
CA VAL A 138 5.93 -12.94 0.42
C VAL A 138 5.77 -12.31 1.80
N ALA A 139 6.28 -11.11 1.95
CA ALA A 139 6.01 -10.27 3.12
C ALA A 139 4.81 -9.37 2.82
N MET A 140 3.88 -9.26 3.76
CA MET A 140 2.74 -8.36 3.69
C MET A 140 2.92 -7.27 4.75
N VAL A 141 2.98 -6.02 4.32
CA VAL A 141 3.18 -4.87 5.19
C VAL A 141 1.98 -3.94 5.05
N LEU A 142 1.23 -3.78 6.13
CA LEU A 142 0.12 -2.86 6.21
C LEU A 142 0.58 -1.56 6.85
N SER A 143 0.33 -0.45 6.20
CA SER A 143 0.65 0.90 6.69
C SER A 143 -0.56 1.82 6.59
N GLY A 144 -0.58 2.92 7.35
CA GLY A 144 -1.52 4.00 7.11
C GLY A 144 -1.33 4.56 5.71
N ALA A 145 -2.42 4.84 5.00
CA ALA A 145 -2.37 5.35 3.62
C ALA A 145 -1.81 6.78 3.50
N ASN A 146 -1.25 7.31 4.57
CA ASN A 146 -0.59 8.62 4.66
C ASN A 146 0.78 8.65 3.96
N GLY A 147 1.18 7.56 3.31
CA GLY A 147 2.41 7.46 2.55
C GLY A 147 2.16 6.80 1.20
N SER A 148 2.34 7.55 0.13
CA SER A 148 2.49 7.02 -1.22
C SER A 148 3.45 5.85 -1.26
N GLY A 149 3.26 4.91 -2.19
CA GLY A 149 4.05 3.71 -2.41
C GLY A 149 5.56 3.88 -2.67
N HIS A 150 6.15 4.95 -2.18
CA HIS A 150 7.59 5.21 -2.19
C HIS A 150 8.16 5.01 -0.78
N ALA A 151 8.61 3.79 -0.49
CA ALA A 151 9.26 3.40 0.77
C ALA A 151 10.58 4.15 1.06
N ASN A 152 10.95 5.18 0.31
CA ASN A 152 12.24 5.86 0.40
C ASN A 152 12.18 7.38 0.58
N ARG A 153 11.05 7.96 1.05
CA ARG A 153 11.06 9.39 1.42
C ARG A 153 11.19 9.59 2.92
N PRO A 154 12.12 10.44 3.38
CA PRO A 154 12.20 10.84 4.79
C PRO A 154 10.86 11.46 5.20
N SER A 155 10.22 10.88 6.21
CA SER A 155 8.97 11.40 6.77
C SER A 155 9.24 12.64 7.60
N GLU A 156 8.67 13.79 7.22
CA GLU A 156 8.50 14.92 8.13
C GLU A 156 7.56 14.56 9.30
N PRO A 157 7.66 15.25 10.45
CA PRO A 157 6.95 14.89 11.67
C PRO A 157 5.43 14.93 11.50
N ARG A 158 4.78 13.94 12.07
CA ARG A 158 3.37 13.59 11.93
C ARG A 158 2.46 14.60 12.61
N GLY A 159 1.65 15.27 11.81
CA GLY A 159 0.41 15.90 12.25
C GLY A 159 -0.61 15.65 11.15
N VAL A 160 -1.82 15.22 11.50
CA VAL A 160 -3.03 15.09 10.68
C VAL A 160 -2.81 14.84 9.17
N ASP A 161 -3.60 14.00 8.55
CA ASP A 161 -3.46 13.50 7.16
C ASP A 161 -3.61 14.61 6.09
N TYR A 162 -2.62 15.49 5.98
CA TYR A 162 -2.61 16.64 5.06
C TYR A 162 -2.40 16.27 3.59
N ASP A 163 -2.17 15.00 3.27
CA ASP A 163 -1.80 14.56 1.92
C ASP A 163 -2.93 13.85 1.17
N CYS A 164 -4.05 13.55 1.84
CA CYS A 164 -5.21 12.92 1.22
C CYS A 164 -6.41 13.88 1.13
N ASP A 165 -7.26 13.65 0.13
CA ASP A 165 -8.57 14.26 0.01
C ASP A 165 -9.55 13.56 0.98
N PRO A 166 -10.19 14.30 1.90
CA PRO A 166 -11.02 13.68 2.94
C PRO A 166 -12.29 13.00 2.41
N LEU A 167 -12.77 13.40 1.24
CA LEU A 167 -13.98 12.81 0.64
C LEU A 167 -13.66 11.51 -0.09
N THR A 168 -12.65 11.51 -0.94
CA THR A 168 -12.36 10.40 -1.86
C THR A 168 -11.29 9.45 -1.37
N GLY A 169 -10.47 9.87 -0.39
CA GLY A 169 -9.31 9.12 0.09
C GLY A 169 -8.14 9.05 -0.91
N LEU A 170 -8.26 9.67 -2.07
CA LEU A 170 -7.14 9.85 -3.00
C LEU A 170 -6.13 10.86 -2.45
N LEU A 171 -4.95 10.90 -3.03
CA LEU A 171 -3.98 11.96 -2.72
C LEU A 171 -4.56 13.32 -3.14
N ASN A 172 -4.28 14.36 -2.37
CA ASN A 172 -4.80 15.70 -2.64
C ASN A 172 -3.86 16.52 -3.55
N ARG A 173 -4.31 17.74 -3.92
CA ARG A 173 -3.56 18.69 -4.76
C ARG A 173 -2.18 18.99 -4.20
N ARG A 174 -2.05 19.24 -2.90
CA ARG A 174 -0.77 19.55 -2.25
C ARG A 174 0.23 18.40 -2.44
N ARG A 175 -0.25 17.17 -2.35
CA ARG A 175 0.58 16.01 -2.58
C ARG A 175 0.98 15.88 -4.05
N PHE A 176 0.07 16.13 -4.98
CA PHE A 176 0.35 16.16 -6.41
C PHE A 176 1.46 17.15 -6.78
N GLU A 177 1.36 18.39 -6.30
CA GLU A 177 2.36 19.44 -6.56
C GLU A 177 3.76 19.02 -6.05
N ARG A 178 3.83 18.45 -4.85
CA ARG A 178 5.08 17.96 -4.28
C ARG A 178 5.66 16.76 -5.05
N ASP A 179 4.82 15.86 -5.50
CA ASP A 179 5.25 14.69 -6.27
C ASP A 179 5.72 15.08 -7.67
N LEU A 180 5.08 16.06 -8.32
CA LEU A 180 5.57 16.64 -9.57
C LEU A 180 6.98 17.25 -9.43
N GLU A 181 7.21 18.02 -8.35
CA GLU A 181 8.55 18.56 -8.09
C GLU A 181 9.59 17.45 -7.92
N TRP A 182 9.22 16.38 -7.22
CA TRP A 182 10.10 15.24 -7.02
C TRP A 182 10.42 14.53 -8.35
N TRP A 183 9.41 14.24 -9.18
CA TRP A 183 9.59 13.67 -10.51
C TRP A 183 10.41 14.56 -11.44
N GLY A 184 10.25 15.86 -11.34
CA GLY A 184 11.06 16.83 -12.09
C GLY A 184 12.57 16.74 -11.77
N ARG A 185 12.91 16.37 -10.54
CA ARG A 185 14.31 16.19 -10.09
C ARG A 185 14.85 14.79 -10.39
N ASN A 186 14.01 13.75 -10.27
CA ASN A 186 14.43 12.34 -10.34
C ASN A 186 14.13 11.68 -11.69
N ARG A 187 13.69 12.41 -12.68
CA ARG A 187 13.46 12.09 -14.09
C ARG A 187 13.36 10.57 -14.38
N PRO A 188 12.17 9.95 -14.23
CA PRO A 188 11.97 8.56 -14.66
C PRO A 188 12.15 8.45 -16.17
N GLU A 189 12.39 7.24 -16.68
CA GLU A 189 12.47 7.00 -18.13
C GLU A 189 11.16 7.41 -18.81
N THR A 190 10.03 7.06 -18.20
CA THR A 190 8.71 7.49 -18.65
C THR A 190 7.86 7.94 -17.47
N LEU A 191 7.10 9.02 -17.64
CA LEU A 191 6.08 9.49 -16.71
C LEU A 191 4.78 9.67 -17.48
N THR A 192 3.83 8.80 -17.20
CA THR A 192 2.47 8.91 -17.75
C THR A 192 1.59 9.73 -16.81
N CYS A 193 0.91 10.71 -17.37
CA CYS A 193 -0.06 11.54 -16.65
C CYS A 193 -1.41 11.43 -17.35
N VAL A 194 -2.43 11.00 -16.63
CA VAL A 194 -3.83 10.99 -17.09
C VAL A 194 -4.60 12.03 -16.30
N TYR A 195 -5.11 13.03 -16.98
CA TYR A 195 -5.99 14.04 -16.41
C TYR A 195 -7.45 13.64 -16.64
N ILE A 196 -8.27 13.70 -15.60
CA ILE A 196 -9.67 13.27 -15.62
C ILE A 196 -10.52 14.39 -15.04
N ASP A 197 -11.56 14.79 -15.78
CA ASP A 197 -12.56 15.77 -15.37
C ASP A 197 -13.93 15.11 -15.33
N VAL A 198 -14.70 15.34 -14.25
CA VAL A 198 -16.00 14.69 -14.05
C VAL A 198 -17.12 15.59 -14.56
N VAL A 199 -17.61 15.28 -15.73
CA VAL A 199 -18.70 16.02 -16.37
C VAL A 199 -20.03 15.79 -15.65
N GLY A 200 -20.81 16.86 -15.47
CA GLY A 200 -22.16 16.78 -14.93
C GLY A 200 -22.28 16.82 -13.41
N LEU A 201 -21.17 17.02 -12.66
CA LEU A 201 -21.22 17.12 -11.21
C LEU A 201 -22.14 18.25 -10.72
N HIS A 202 -22.09 19.41 -11.41
CA HIS A 202 -22.94 20.56 -11.06
C HIS A 202 -24.44 20.25 -11.24
N GLU A 203 -24.79 19.56 -12.31
CA GLU A 203 -26.18 19.16 -12.58
C GLU A 203 -26.69 18.17 -11.54
N ILE A 204 -25.87 17.18 -11.18
CA ILE A 204 -26.19 16.21 -10.13
C ILE A 204 -26.39 16.92 -8.79
N ASN A 205 -25.47 17.84 -8.42
CA ASN A 205 -25.60 18.62 -7.20
C ASN A 205 -26.90 19.43 -7.16
N ASN A 206 -27.28 20.05 -8.29
CA ASN A 206 -28.48 20.87 -8.38
C ASN A 206 -29.78 20.04 -8.32
N HIS A 207 -29.80 18.85 -8.94
CA HIS A 207 -31.01 18.03 -9.03
C HIS A 207 -31.15 17.04 -7.87
N LEU A 208 -30.05 16.50 -7.36
CA LEU A 208 -30.05 15.41 -6.37
C LEU A 208 -29.35 15.78 -5.06
N GLY A 209 -28.79 17.00 -5.00
CA GLY A 209 -28.09 17.51 -3.81
C GLY A 209 -26.63 17.08 -3.72
N HIS A 210 -25.84 17.80 -2.92
CA HIS A 210 -24.39 17.61 -2.76
C HIS A 210 -24.00 16.18 -2.35
N LYS A 211 -24.83 15.49 -1.57
CA LYS A 211 -24.58 14.11 -1.17
C LYS A 211 -24.53 13.13 -2.35
N ALA A 212 -25.32 13.39 -3.39
CA ALA A 212 -25.30 12.57 -4.61
C ALA A 212 -24.04 12.88 -5.45
N GLY A 213 -23.62 14.14 -5.51
CA GLY A 213 -22.35 14.52 -6.14
C GLY A 213 -21.13 13.94 -5.41
N ASP A 214 -21.14 13.95 -4.07
CA ASP A 214 -20.10 13.31 -3.26
C ASP A 214 -20.00 11.80 -3.56
N GLY A 215 -21.16 11.12 -3.67
CA GLY A 215 -21.22 9.72 -4.08
C GLY A 215 -20.63 9.46 -5.47
N MET A 216 -20.89 10.35 -6.43
CA MET A 216 -20.31 10.30 -7.79
C MET A 216 -18.78 10.43 -7.73
N LEU A 217 -18.27 11.42 -7.00
CA LEU A 217 -16.82 11.62 -6.84
C LEU A 217 -16.14 10.42 -6.19
N CYS A 218 -16.74 9.84 -5.15
CA CYS A 218 -16.25 8.62 -4.53
C CYS A 218 -16.27 7.42 -5.48
N ALA A 219 -17.29 7.30 -6.33
CA ALA A 219 -17.38 6.23 -7.33
C ALA A 219 -16.29 6.34 -8.39
N VAL A 220 -16.00 7.57 -8.88
CA VAL A 220 -14.90 7.85 -9.81
C VAL A 220 -13.56 7.50 -9.17
N ALA A 221 -13.31 7.96 -7.94
CA ALA A 221 -12.09 7.66 -7.20
C ALA A 221 -11.88 6.15 -7.04
N GLY A 222 -12.93 5.41 -6.65
CA GLY A 222 -12.88 3.95 -6.54
C GLY A 222 -12.63 3.26 -7.89
N ALA A 223 -13.18 3.79 -9.00
CA ALA A 223 -12.89 3.27 -10.33
C ALA A 223 -11.43 3.48 -10.71
N MET A 224 -10.87 4.67 -10.45
CA MET A 224 -9.47 4.99 -10.72
C MET A 224 -8.52 4.04 -9.95
N GLN A 225 -8.78 3.81 -8.67
CA GLN A 225 -7.96 2.90 -7.86
C GLN A 225 -7.99 1.46 -8.37
N ARG A 226 -9.14 1.00 -8.91
CA ARG A 226 -9.24 -0.34 -9.52
C ARG A 226 -8.56 -0.43 -10.88
N MET A 227 -8.67 0.62 -11.69
CA MET A 227 -8.11 0.63 -13.06
C MET A 227 -6.59 0.88 -13.06
N PHE A 228 -6.09 1.63 -12.08
CA PHE A 228 -4.68 2.02 -11.97
C PHE A 228 -4.10 1.65 -10.60
N PRO A 229 -4.03 0.35 -10.24
CA PRO A 229 -3.66 -0.09 -8.90
C PRO A 229 -2.21 0.23 -8.53
N LEU A 230 -1.34 0.44 -9.52
CA LEU A 230 0.09 0.74 -9.33
C LEU A 230 0.43 2.22 -9.50
N ALA A 231 -0.55 3.06 -9.85
CA ALA A 231 -0.35 4.48 -10.09
C ALA A 231 -0.77 5.33 -8.87
N ASP A 232 -0.15 6.48 -8.72
CA ASP A 232 -0.60 7.49 -7.77
C ASP A 232 -1.80 8.23 -8.35
N ALA A 233 -2.93 8.19 -7.63
CA ALA A 233 -4.17 8.87 -8.00
C ALA A 233 -4.44 10.05 -7.09
N TYR A 234 -4.76 11.18 -7.68
CA TYR A 234 -4.93 12.45 -6.99
C TYR A 234 -6.30 13.07 -7.31
N ARG A 235 -6.89 13.75 -6.34
CA ARG A 235 -7.96 14.74 -6.56
C ARG A 235 -7.35 16.12 -6.39
N ILE A 236 -7.28 16.86 -7.49
CA ILE A 236 -6.60 18.16 -7.55
C ILE A 236 -7.55 19.36 -7.59
N GLY A 237 -8.83 19.10 -7.82
CA GLY A 237 -9.90 20.10 -7.86
C GLY A 237 -11.21 19.52 -7.35
N GLY A 238 -12.30 20.26 -7.52
CA GLY A 238 -13.65 19.81 -7.13
C GLY A 238 -14.08 18.54 -7.87
N ASP A 239 -13.90 18.52 -9.18
CA ASP A 239 -14.23 17.47 -10.13
C ASP A 239 -13.01 16.98 -10.95
N GLU A 240 -11.82 17.47 -10.61
CA GLU A 240 -10.58 17.22 -11.33
C GLU A 240 -9.72 16.17 -10.63
N PHE A 241 -9.30 15.16 -11.39
CA PHE A 241 -8.46 14.06 -10.92
C PHE A 241 -7.24 13.88 -11.82
N VAL A 242 -6.18 13.36 -11.27
CA VAL A 242 -4.96 13.00 -12.01
C VAL A 242 -4.50 11.63 -11.59
N VAL A 243 -3.97 10.87 -12.55
CA VAL A 243 -3.21 9.65 -12.31
C VAL A 243 -1.80 9.86 -12.82
N LEU A 244 -0.81 9.59 -11.98
CA LEU A 244 0.60 9.56 -12.37
C LEU A 244 1.14 8.14 -12.24
N TRP A 245 1.80 7.70 -13.31
CA TRP A 245 2.51 6.43 -13.34
C TRP A 245 3.89 6.62 -13.94
N ALA A 246 4.92 6.19 -13.22
CA ALA A 246 6.30 6.23 -13.68
C ALA A 246 6.83 4.80 -13.84
N ASP A 247 7.42 4.50 -14.98
CA ASP A 247 8.24 3.31 -15.18
C ASP A 247 9.69 3.57 -14.72
N HIS A 248 10.26 2.58 -14.06
CA HIS A 248 11.65 2.56 -13.57
C HIS A 248 12.44 1.46 -14.26
#